data_dea49a513e72851464ad6627ab0b313a
#
_entry.id   dea49a513e72851464ad6627ab0b313a
#
_cell.length_a   1.000
_cell.length_b   1.000
_cell.length_c   1.000
_cell.angle_alpha   90.00
_cell.angle_beta   90.00
_cell.angle_gamma   90.00
#
_symmetry.space_group_name_H-M   'P 1'
#
loop_
_entity.id
_entity.type
_entity.pdbx_description
1 polymer ?
#
loop_
_entity_poly.entity_id
_entity_poly.type
_entity_poly.pdbx_seq_one_letter_code
_entity_poly.pdbx_strand_id
1 'polypeptide(L)'
;MWEVNGQDLKADQWLMFTIQTPGDVCELNLQMQGVSKEELKQLMSVFVTYDPMNLGVPVDYQVKGSAKEMQVTFSPKYGAHVRLAFKGDSRVKPFSVKEVAVLLADKVLKDRKGEKTSLRYMDPTLPVEERVESLLSVMTPEDKMELIREGWGIPGIPHLYVPPITKVEAVHGFSYGSGATIFPQALAMGATWNKKLTEDVAMAVGDETLAAGTMQAWSPVLDVAQDARWGRCEETFGEDPVLVSQIGGAWIKGYQSKGLFTTPKHFG
;
A
#
# COMPACT_ATOMS: atom_id res chain seq x y z
N MET A 1 -18.12 -11.75 8.50
CA MET A 1 -17.80 -12.39 9.81
C MET A 1 -16.51 -13.18 9.61
N TRP A 2 -15.50 -12.92 10.39
CA TRP A 2 -14.22 -13.63 10.34
C TRP A 2 -14.17 -14.59 11.52
N GLU A 3 -14.00 -15.88 11.27
CA GLU A 3 -13.85 -16.87 12.33
C GLU A 3 -12.37 -17.25 12.46
N VAL A 4 -11.87 -17.18 13.68
CA VAL A 4 -10.55 -17.66 14.06
C VAL A 4 -10.75 -18.94 14.86
N ASN A 5 -10.30 -20.08 14.33
CA ASN A 5 -10.43 -21.34 15.02
C ASN A 5 -9.17 -21.65 15.83
N GLY A 6 -9.28 -21.61 17.15
CA GLY A 6 -8.15 -21.83 18.07
C GLY A 6 -7.51 -23.22 17.95
N GLN A 7 -8.22 -24.24 17.47
CA GLN A 7 -7.69 -25.58 17.31
C GLN A 7 -6.82 -25.76 16.05
N ASP A 8 -7.01 -24.90 15.03
CA ASP A 8 -6.27 -24.94 13.77
C ASP A 8 -5.12 -23.93 13.70
N LEU A 9 -4.89 -23.16 14.77
CA LEU A 9 -3.79 -22.19 14.85
C LEU A 9 -2.42 -22.87 14.98
N LYS A 10 -2.09 -23.77 14.07
CA LYS A 10 -0.72 -24.30 13.92
C LYS A 10 0.25 -23.32 13.27
N ALA A 11 -0.28 -22.27 12.67
CA ALA A 11 0.45 -21.13 12.12
C ALA A 11 -0.21 -19.84 12.61
N ASP A 12 0.56 -18.76 12.68
CA ASP A 12 0.04 -17.43 13.04
C ASP A 12 -1.05 -17.03 12.07
N GLN A 13 -2.27 -16.92 12.53
CA GLN A 13 -3.38 -16.32 11.76
C GLN A 13 -3.36 -14.81 11.94
N TRP A 14 -3.76 -14.10 10.91
CA TRP A 14 -3.80 -12.63 10.96
C TRP A 14 -4.96 -12.06 10.13
N LEU A 15 -5.40 -10.89 10.54
CA LEU A 15 -6.34 -10.04 9.83
C LEU A 15 -5.66 -8.71 9.53
N MET A 16 -5.77 -8.22 8.33
CA MET A 16 -5.23 -6.90 7.95
C MET A 16 -6.34 -6.01 7.44
N PHE A 17 -6.35 -4.78 7.94
CA PHE A 17 -7.30 -3.74 7.57
C PHE A 17 -6.53 -2.60 6.95
N THR A 18 -6.93 -2.19 5.75
CA THR A 18 -6.39 -1.00 5.09
C THR A 18 -7.28 0.20 5.44
N ILE A 19 -6.66 1.26 5.90
CA ILE A 19 -7.33 2.51 6.26
C ILE A 19 -7.39 3.37 4.99
N GLN A 20 -8.58 3.85 4.62
CA GLN A 20 -8.76 4.69 3.42
C GLN A 20 -7.91 5.96 3.46
N THR A 21 -7.81 6.56 4.63
CA THR A 21 -6.96 7.73 4.85
C THR A 21 -5.94 7.37 5.92
N PRO A 22 -4.64 7.23 5.58
CA PRO A 22 -3.60 6.96 6.57
C PRO A 22 -3.55 8.01 7.66
N GLY A 23 -3.25 7.60 8.89
CA GLY A 23 -3.23 8.50 10.01
C GLY A 23 -2.59 7.91 11.27
N ASP A 24 -2.55 8.68 12.33
CA ASP A 24 -2.07 8.24 13.65
C ASP A 24 -3.13 7.35 14.31
N VAL A 25 -3.07 6.05 14.09
CA VAL A 25 -3.95 5.07 14.73
C VAL A 25 -3.66 5.03 16.22
N CYS A 26 -4.67 5.16 17.05
CA CYS A 26 -4.52 5.14 18.50
C CYS A 26 -5.47 4.20 19.23
N GLU A 27 -6.52 3.76 18.56
CA GLU A 27 -7.53 2.91 19.17
C GLU A 27 -8.17 1.98 18.14
N LEU A 28 -8.49 0.76 18.57
CA LEU A 28 -9.31 -0.19 17.83
C LEU A 28 -10.50 -0.60 18.71
N ASN A 29 -11.68 -0.56 18.14
CA ASN A 29 -12.87 -1.13 18.77
C ASN A 29 -13.17 -2.47 18.10
N LEU A 30 -13.09 -3.54 18.88
CA LEU A 30 -13.25 -4.92 18.41
C LEU A 30 -14.55 -5.51 18.98
N GLN A 31 -15.43 -5.97 18.12
CA GLN A 31 -16.53 -6.84 18.52
C GLN A 31 -16.12 -8.28 18.33
N MET A 32 -16.02 -9.02 19.42
CA MET A 32 -15.54 -10.39 19.42
C MET A 32 -16.52 -11.32 20.15
N GLN A 33 -16.45 -12.60 19.84
CA GLN A 33 -17.25 -13.63 20.48
C GLN A 33 -16.39 -14.88 20.70
N GLY A 34 -16.47 -15.44 21.90
CA GLY A 34 -15.81 -16.70 22.24
C GLY A 34 -14.42 -16.55 22.87
N VAL A 35 -13.96 -15.33 23.13
CA VAL A 35 -12.66 -15.06 23.76
C VAL A 35 -12.82 -14.03 24.88
N SER A 36 -12.12 -14.24 26.00
CA SER A 36 -12.02 -13.26 27.07
C SER A 36 -10.97 -12.19 26.76
N LYS A 37 -11.04 -11.08 27.50
CA LYS A 37 -10.06 -10.00 27.42
C LYS A 37 -8.64 -10.46 27.78
N GLU A 38 -8.53 -11.30 28.79
CA GLU A 38 -7.28 -11.88 29.30
C GLU A 38 -6.65 -12.81 28.27
N GLU A 39 -7.44 -13.67 27.64
CA GLU A 39 -7.00 -14.55 26.56
C GLU A 39 -6.56 -13.73 25.33
N LEU A 40 -7.37 -12.73 24.94
CA LEU A 40 -7.02 -11.89 23.79
C LEU A 40 -5.67 -11.20 23.97
N LYS A 41 -5.42 -10.67 25.17
CA LYS A 41 -4.16 -9.98 25.50
C LYS A 41 -2.94 -10.89 25.39
N GLN A 42 -3.10 -12.18 25.61
CA GLN A 42 -2.02 -13.17 25.49
C GLN A 42 -1.82 -13.64 24.05
N LEU A 43 -2.87 -13.66 23.25
CA LEU A 43 -2.89 -14.23 21.92
C LEU A 43 -2.62 -13.21 20.81
N MET A 44 -3.07 -11.97 20.99
CA MET A 44 -3.07 -10.97 19.92
C MET A 44 -1.81 -10.10 19.98
N SER A 45 -1.28 -9.83 18.80
CA SER A 45 -0.32 -8.75 18.57
C SER A 45 -0.92 -7.75 17.58
N VAL A 46 -0.76 -6.47 17.85
CA VAL A 46 -1.25 -5.38 17.00
C VAL A 46 -0.07 -4.73 16.31
N PHE A 47 -0.16 -4.61 14.98
CA PHE A 47 0.82 -3.90 14.17
C PHE A 47 0.11 -2.75 13.47
N VAL A 48 0.72 -1.59 13.50
CA VAL A 48 0.33 -0.45 12.67
C VAL A 48 1.50 -0.18 11.75
N THR A 49 1.29 -0.35 10.47
CA THR A 49 2.35 -0.23 9.48
C THR A 49 1.88 0.57 8.28
N TYR A 50 2.81 1.09 7.60
CA TYR A 50 2.60 1.71 6.31
C TYR A 50 2.89 0.76 5.15
N ASP A 51 3.82 -0.16 5.35
CA ASP A 51 4.21 -1.19 4.39
C ASP A 51 3.56 -2.52 4.81
N PRO A 52 2.59 -3.04 4.04
CA PRO A 52 1.93 -4.30 4.36
C PRO A 52 2.87 -5.51 4.32
N MET A 53 4.02 -5.38 3.64
CA MET A 53 5.05 -6.43 3.57
C MET A 53 6.03 -6.38 4.73
N ASN A 54 6.16 -5.22 5.38
CA ASN A 54 7.03 -5.02 6.54
C ASN A 54 6.22 -4.57 7.76
N LEU A 55 5.96 -5.51 8.65
CA LEU A 55 5.12 -5.25 9.82
C LEU A 55 5.80 -4.41 10.89
N GLY A 56 7.11 -4.32 10.89
CA GLY A 56 7.86 -3.68 11.95
C GLY A 56 7.69 -4.37 13.31
N VAL A 57 7.68 -3.56 14.37
CA VAL A 57 7.52 -4.02 15.74
C VAL A 57 6.04 -3.88 16.16
N PRO A 58 5.45 -4.87 16.86
CA PRO A 58 4.10 -4.74 17.38
C PRO A 58 4.01 -3.56 18.34
N VAL A 59 2.84 -2.93 18.40
CA VAL A 59 2.59 -1.84 19.36
C VAL A 59 2.25 -2.42 20.73
N ASP A 60 2.73 -1.77 21.78
CA ASP A 60 2.29 -2.03 23.15
C ASP A 60 0.88 -1.47 23.33
N TYR A 61 -0.05 -2.27 23.82
CA TYR A 61 -1.44 -1.87 23.93
C TYR A 61 -2.09 -2.28 25.23
N GLN A 62 -3.19 -1.61 25.56
CA GLN A 62 -4.08 -1.95 26.65
C GLN A 62 -5.45 -2.37 26.11
N VAL A 63 -6.10 -3.29 26.79
CA VAL A 63 -7.46 -3.72 26.46
C VAL A 63 -8.41 -3.34 27.59
N LYS A 64 -9.51 -2.66 27.22
CA LYS A 64 -10.63 -2.33 28.10
C LYS A 64 -11.93 -2.92 27.55
N GLY A 65 -12.98 -2.92 28.35
CA GLY A 65 -14.30 -3.38 27.93
C GLY A 65 -14.60 -4.83 28.29
N SER A 66 -15.63 -5.38 27.65
CA SER A 66 -16.17 -6.72 27.87
C SER A 66 -15.83 -7.66 26.71
N ALA A 67 -16.10 -8.97 26.87
CA ALA A 67 -15.91 -9.95 25.79
C ALA A 67 -16.66 -9.64 24.48
N LYS A 68 -17.74 -8.85 24.54
CA LYS A 68 -18.53 -8.48 23.34
C LYS A 68 -18.05 -7.19 22.69
N GLU A 69 -17.42 -6.31 23.44
CA GLU A 69 -16.95 -5.01 22.96
C GLU A 69 -15.67 -4.64 23.66
N MET A 70 -14.57 -4.77 22.97
CA MET A 70 -13.21 -4.53 23.49
C MET A 70 -12.62 -3.31 22.82
N GLN A 71 -12.12 -2.41 23.65
CA GLN A 71 -11.36 -1.25 23.24
C GLN A 71 -9.87 -1.53 23.44
N VAL A 72 -9.11 -1.50 22.36
CA VAL A 72 -7.66 -1.67 22.35
C VAL A 72 -7.02 -0.31 22.12
N THR A 73 -6.32 0.20 23.12
CA THR A 73 -5.70 1.54 23.07
C THR A 73 -4.19 1.45 23.13
N PHE A 74 -3.50 2.29 22.37
CA PHE A 74 -2.03 2.38 22.32
C PHE A 74 -1.59 3.82 22.01
N SER A 75 -0.31 4.09 22.17
CA SER A 75 0.26 5.37 21.75
C SER A 75 0.06 5.56 20.25
N PRO A 76 -0.35 6.76 19.80
CA PRO A 76 -0.62 7.00 18.39
C PRO A 76 0.55 6.56 17.50
N LYS A 77 0.25 5.74 16.50
CA LYS A 77 1.21 5.26 15.53
C LYS A 77 0.68 5.45 14.13
N TYR A 78 1.44 6.14 13.32
CA TYR A 78 1.07 6.43 11.94
C TYR A 78 1.11 5.18 11.06
N GLY A 79 0.07 4.97 10.27
CA GLY A 79 0.01 3.87 9.33
C GLY A 79 -1.19 3.92 8.39
N ALA A 80 -1.13 3.11 7.36
CA ALA A 80 -2.20 2.86 6.41
C ALA A 80 -2.83 1.47 6.61
N HIS A 81 -2.15 0.60 7.35
CA HIS A 81 -2.60 -0.76 7.60
C HIS A 81 -2.53 -1.08 9.09
N VAL A 82 -3.57 -1.73 9.58
CA VAL A 82 -3.59 -2.33 10.91
C VAL A 82 -3.65 -3.84 10.74
N ARG A 83 -2.70 -4.55 11.31
CA ARG A 83 -2.70 -6.01 11.33
C ARG A 83 -2.88 -6.52 12.75
N LEU A 84 -3.86 -7.40 12.93
CA LEU A 84 -4.06 -8.19 14.13
C LEU A 84 -3.50 -9.58 13.86
N ALA A 85 -2.45 -9.98 14.56
CA ALA A 85 -1.88 -11.30 14.47
C ALA A 85 -2.22 -12.10 15.74
N PHE A 86 -2.71 -13.33 15.58
CA PHE A 86 -3.12 -14.18 16.68
C PHE A 86 -2.18 -15.39 16.74
N LYS A 87 -1.58 -15.60 17.90
CA LYS A 87 -0.75 -16.80 18.16
C LYS A 87 -1.64 -18.00 18.39
N GLY A 88 -1.26 -19.13 17.80
CA GLY A 88 -1.92 -20.38 18.05
C GLY A 88 -1.73 -20.85 19.49
N ASP A 89 -2.83 -21.12 20.19
CA ASP A 89 -2.83 -21.78 21.48
C ASP A 89 -3.96 -22.83 21.52
N SER A 90 -3.60 -24.10 21.59
CA SER A 90 -4.55 -25.21 21.59
C SER A 90 -5.52 -25.22 22.80
N ARG A 91 -5.26 -24.40 23.80
CA ARG A 91 -6.12 -24.25 24.98
C ARG A 91 -7.26 -23.26 24.76
N VAL A 92 -7.17 -22.44 23.72
CA VAL A 92 -8.17 -21.43 23.42
C VAL A 92 -9.26 -22.01 22.52
N LYS A 93 -10.51 -21.78 22.91
CA LYS A 93 -11.67 -22.18 22.09
C LYS A 93 -11.75 -21.30 20.84
N PRO A 94 -12.40 -21.80 19.78
CA PRO A 94 -12.67 -20.98 18.61
C PRO A 94 -13.37 -19.66 18.99
N PHE A 95 -12.93 -18.56 18.40
CA PHE A 95 -13.53 -17.25 18.58
C PHE A 95 -13.72 -16.57 17.21
N SER A 96 -14.60 -15.57 17.18
CA SER A 96 -14.85 -14.79 15.98
C SER A 96 -14.65 -13.31 16.21
N VAL A 97 -14.14 -12.62 15.17
CA VAL A 97 -14.09 -11.17 15.08
C VAL A 97 -15.26 -10.73 14.21
N LYS A 98 -16.20 -9.99 14.79
CA LYS A 98 -17.42 -9.54 14.09
C LYS A 98 -17.22 -8.17 13.43
N GLU A 99 -16.56 -7.28 14.13
CA GLU A 99 -16.35 -5.90 13.68
C GLU A 99 -15.02 -5.37 14.21
N VAL A 100 -14.37 -4.55 13.41
CA VAL A 100 -13.19 -3.78 13.79
C VAL A 100 -13.39 -2.35 13.34
N ALA A 101 -13.44 -1.41 14.28
CA ALA A 101 -13.37 0.01 13.99
C ALA A 101 -11.98 0.55 14.37
N VAL A 102 -11.38 1.31 13.49
CA VAL A 102 -10.06 1.94 13.67
C VAL A 102 -10.27 3.43 13.91
N LEU A 103 -9.75 3.93 15.03
CA LEU A 103 -9.83 5.33 15.38
C LEU A 103 -8.47 6.01 15.24
N LEU A 104 -8.50 7.20 14.66
CA LEU A 104 -7.32 8.03 14.46
C LEU A 104 -7.27 9.11 15.55
N ALA A 105 -6.06 9.44 15.98
CA ALA A 105 -5.85 10.56 16.88
C ALA A 105 -6.07 11.89 16.14
N ASP A 106 -6.82 12.79 16.77
CA ASP A 106 -6.93 14.16 16.27
C ASP A 106 -5.58 14.86 16.38
N LYS A 107 -5.05 15.30 15.25
CA LYS A 107 -3.78 16.01 15.19
C LYS A 107 -3.99 17.42 14.70
N VAL A 108 -3.55 18.38 15.51
CA VAL A 108 -3.52 19.77 15.12
C VAL A 108 -2.17 20.07 14.47
N LEU A 109 -2.19 20.29 13.17
CA LEU A 109 -1.02 20.77 12.44
C LEU A 109 -0.83 22.26 12.65
N LYS A 110 0.42 22.67 12.69
CA LYS A 110 0.82 24.08 12.70
C LYS A 110 1.64 24.36 11.44
N ASP A 111 1.41 25.51 10.84
CA ASP A 111 2.26 26.01 9.77
C ASP A 111 3.65 26.41 10.29
N ARG A 112 4.52 26.90 9.40
CA ARG A 112 5.88 27.36 9.78
C ARG A 112 5.90 28.54 10.74
N LYS A 113 4.78 29.25 10.86
CA LYS A 113 4.62 30.37 11.81
C LYS A 113 4.06 29.91 13.15
N GLY A 114 3.73 28.63 13.29
CA GLY A 114 3.12 28.06 14.48
C GLY A 114 1.60 28.27 14.56
N GLU A 115 0.97 28.75 13.50
CA GLU A 115 -0.48 28.91 13.42
C GLU A 115 -1.16 27.57 13.09
N LYS A 116 -2.37 27.40 13.60
CA LYS A 116 -3.19 26.24 13.24
C LYS A 116 -3.52 26.29 11.77
N THR A 117 -3.18 25.23 11.02
CA THR A 117 -3.53 25.12 9.61
C THR A 117 -4.56 24.06 9.36
N SER A 118 -5.42 24.28 8.39
CA SER A 118 -6.35 23.29 7.89
C SER A 118 -5.60 22.33 6.96
N LEU A 119 -6.01 21.05 6.95
CA LEU A 119 -5.46 20.04 6.03
C LEU A 119 -6.01 20.22 4.60
N ARG A 120 -5.93 21.44 4.05
CA ARG A 120 -6.49 21.75 2.72
C ARG A 120 -5.95 20.83 1.62
N TYR A 121 -4.69 20.40 1.73
CA TYR A 121 -4.11 19.46 0.78
C TYR A 121 -4.78 18.07 0.79
N MET A 122 -5.53 17.73 1.85
CA MET A 122 -6.31 16.48 1.92
C MET A 122 -7.71 16.62 1.33
N ASP A 123 -8.20 17.81 1.04
CA ASP A 123 -9.50 18.04 0.45
C ASP A 123 -9.46 17.72 -1.07
N PRO A 124 -10.09 16.61 -1.51
CA PRO A 124 -10.04 16.20 -2.92
C PRO A 124 -10.86 17.11 -3.85
N THR A 125 -11.68 18.01 -3.29
CA THR A 125 -12.48 18.96 -4.07
C THR A 125 -11.71 20.18 -4.52
N LEU A 126 -10.56 20.45 -3.91
CA LEU A 126 -9.68 21.56 -4.28
C LEU A 126 -8.82 21.23 -5.50
N PRO A 127 -8.48 22.24 -6.33
CA PRO A 127 -7.50 22.07 -7.39
C PRO A 127 -6.17 21.48 -6.89
N VAL A 128 -5.52 20.67 -7.73
CA VAL A 128 -4.27 19.99 -7.36
C VAL A 128 -3.20 20.97 -6.96
N GLU A 129 -3.06 22.08 -7.68
CA GLU A 129 -2.09 23.16 -7.43
C GLU A 129 -2.28 23.78 -6.04
N GLU A 130 -3.53 24.06 -5.65
CA GLU A 130 -3.84 24.58 -4.32
C GLU A 130 -3.49 23.57 -3.22
N ARG A 131 -3.74 22.29 -3.47
CA ARG A 131 -3.39 21.21 -2.55
C ARG A 131 -1.88 21.07 -2.39
N VAL A 132 -1.13 21.13 -3.50
CA VAL A 132 0.33 21.08 -3.52
C VAL A 132 0.91 22.27 -2.74
N GLU A 133 0.49 23.49 -3.02
CA GLU A 133 0.95 24.69 -2.29
C GLU A 133 0.62 24.61 -0.79
N SER A 134 -0.58 24.14 -0.46
CA SER A 134 -0.98 23.94 0.93
C SER A 134 -0.06 22.94 1.65
N LEU A 135 0.27 21.81 1.02
CA LEU A 135 1.20 20.82 1.58
C LEU A 135 2.61 21.41 1.72
N LEU A 136 3.13 22.01 0.65
CA LEU A 136 4.47 22.61 0.66
C LEU A 136 4.64 23.70 1.72
N SER A 137 3.56 24.41 2.07
CA SER A 137 3.59 25.48 3.09
C SER A 137 3.84 24.94 4.50
N VAL A 138 3.44 23.69 4.78
CA VAL A 138 3.59 23.05 6.10
C VAL A 138 4.77 22.09 6.19
N MET A 139 5.36 21.69 5.06
CA MET A 139 6.53 20.81 5.00
C MET A 139 7.79 21.54 5.45
N THR A 140 8.59 20.84 6.27
CA THR A 140 9.95 21.26 6.60
C THR A 140 10.92 20.99 5.44
N PRO A 141 12.14 21.57 5.45
CA PRO A 141 13.19 21.19 4.50
C PRO A 141 13.51 19.67 4.55
N GLU A 142 13.51 19.09 5.76
CA GLU A 142 13.75 17.67 5.99
C GLU A 142 12.66 16.80 5.35
N ASP A 143 11.38 17.18 5.48
CA ASP A 143 10.28 16.50 4.81
C ASP A 143 10.45 16.49 3.29
N LYS A 144 10.88 17.61 2.74
CA LYS A 144 11.13 17.75 1.28
C LYS A 144 12.28 16.87 0.84
N MET A 145 13.35 16.82 1.62
CA MET A 145 14.52 15.96 1.35
C MET A 145 14.16 14.48 1.39
N GLU A 146 13.31 14.07 2.34
CA GLU A 146 12.84 12.67 2.41
C GLU A 146 12.05 12.27 1.16
N LEU A 147 11.24 13.14 0.58
CA LEU A 147 10.46 12.82 -0.63
C LEU A 147 11.32 12.61 -1.87
N ILE A 148 12.49 13.24 -1.95
CA ILE A 148 13.41 13.13 -3.09
C ILE A 148 14.57 12.17 -2.83
N ARG A 149 14.59 11.55 -1.64
CA ARG A 149 15.62 10.57 -1.30
C ARG A 149 15.54 9.34 -2.19
N GLU A 150 16.70 8.87 -2.62
CA GLU A 150 16.81 7.61 -3.36
C GLU A 150 16.36 6.41 -2.51
N GLY A 151 15.65 5.46 -3.12
CA GLY A 151 15.20 4.25 -2.44
C GLY A 151 14.12 3.49 -3.20
N TRP A 152 13.74 2.33 -2.64
CA TRP A 152 12.72 1.43 -3.18
C TRP A 152 11.28 1.95 -3.06
N GLY A 153 11.10 3.14 -2.51
CA GLY A 153 9.82 3.81 -2.38
C GLY A 153 10.02 5.29 -2.06
N ILE A 154 8.95 6.06 -2.15
CA ILE A 154 8.91 7.42 -1.62
C ILE A 154 8.43 7.29 -0.18
N PRO A 155 9.23 7.64 0.83
CA PRO A 155 8.79 7.61 2.22
C PRO A 155 7.65 8.60 2.42
N GLY A 156 6.70 8.23 3.27
CA GLY A 156 5.63 9.14 3.66
C GLY A 156 6.13 10.21 4.62
N ILE A 157 5.28 11.21 4.86
CA ILE A 157 5.50 12.21 5.90
C ILE A 157 4.42 12.02 6.96
N PRO A 158 4.69 11.18 7.98
CA PRO A 158 3.66 10.73 8.93
C PRO A 158 2.94 11.86 9.64
N HIS A 159 3.65 12.88 10.09
CA HIS A 159 3.07 14.01 10.82
C HIS A 159 2.22 14.93 9.94
N LEU A 160 2.32 14.79 8.60
CA LEU A 160 1.48 15.49 7.63
C LEU A 160 0.46 14.55 6.97
N TYR A 161 0.30 13.32 7.43
CA TYR A 161 -0.59 12.31 6.84
C TYR A 161 -0.32 12.04 5.35
N VAL A 162 0.91 12.29 4.89
CA VAL A 162 1.32 11.98 3.53
C VAL A 162 1.79 10.53 3.48
N PRO A 163 1.12 9.69 2.67
CA PRO A 163 1.46 8.28 2.55
C PRO A 163 2.81 8.05 1.86
N PRO A 164 3.55 6.96 2.17
CA PRO A 164 4.60 6.49 1.30
C PRO A 164 4.00 5.96 0.01
N ILE A 165 4.78 6.01 -1.05
CA ILE A 165 4.48 5.34 -2.31
C ILE A 165 5.42 4.14 -2.42
N THR A 166 4.86 2.95 -2.26
CA THR A 166 5.59 1.70 -2.46
C THR A 166 5.74 1.43 -3.95
N LYS A 167 6.90 0.97 -4.37
CA LYS A 167 7.26 0.74 -5.77
C LYS A 167 7.60 -0.71 -6.03
N VAL A 168 7.38 -1.17 -7.26
CA VAL A 168 7.68 -2.53 -7.69
C VAL A 168 8.05 -2.56 -9.16
N GLU A 169 8.83 -3.56 -9.59
CA GLU A 169 8.91 -3.92 -10.99
C GLU A 169 7.66 -4.70 -11.40
N ALA A 170 7.02 -4.30 -12.49
CA ALA A 170 5.76 -4.87 -12.94
C ALA A 170 5.59 -4.90 -14.46
N VAL A 171 6.68 -5.00 -15.23
CA VAL A 171 6.64 -5.00 -16.70
C VAL A 171 5.75 -6.12 -17.22
N HIS A 172 5.93 -7.33 -16.71
CA HIS A 172 5.23 -8.53 -17.14
C HIS A 172 4.63 -9.33 -15.96
N GLY A 173 4.35 -8.64 -14.87
CA GLY A 173 3.75 -9.17 -13.64
C GLY A 173 4.31 -8.54 -12.39
N PHE A 174 3.63 -8.70 -11.27
CA PHE A 174 4.09 -8.23 -9.97
C PHE A 174 5.30 -9.04 -9.49
N SER A 175 6.48 -8.41 -9.36
CA SER A 175 7.76 -9.13 -9.20
C SER A 175 8.07 -9.62 -7.78
N TYR A 176 7.45 -9.05 -6.74
CA TYR A 176 7.82 -9.31 -5.34
C TYR A 176 6.78 -10.12 -4.56
N GLY A 177 5.91 -10.87 -5.25
CA GLY A 177 4.90 -11.67 -4.61
C GLY A 177 4.97 -13.14 -4.98
N SER A 178 4.76 -14.04 -4.02
CA SER A 178 4.46 -15.42 -4.33
C SER A 178 3.01 -15.53 -4.80
N GLY A 179 2.77 -16.25 -5.91
CA GLY A 179 1.43 -16.47 -6.45
C GLY A 179 0.92 -15.40 -7.41
N ALA A 180 1.72 -14.41 -7.77
CA ALA A 180 1.39 -13.48 -8.83
C ALA A 180 1.54 -14.11 -10.21
N THR A 181 0.76 -13.62 -11.17
CA THR A 181 0.81 -14.10 -12.57
C THR A 181 2.05 -13.57 -13.27
N ILE A 182 2.79 -14.45 -13.93
CA ILE A 182 3.89 -14.08 -14.82
C ILE A 182 3.35 -14.08 -16.24
N PHE A 183 3.25 -12.89 -16.83
CA PHE A 183 2.88 -12.70 -18.22
C PHE A 183 4.12 -12.79 -19.12
N PRO A 184 3.95 -12.96 -20.44
CA PRO A 184 5.06 -12.85 -21.40
C PRO A 184 5.79 -11.52 -21.28
N GLN A 185 7.09 -11.52 -21.61
CA GLN A 185 7.92 -10.31 -21.64
C GLN A 185 7.33 -9.24 -22.56
N ALA A 186 7.71 -7.98 -22.31
CA ALA A 186 7.19 -6.82 -23.07
C ALA A 186 7.41 -6.96 -24.59
N LEU A 187 8.56 -7.50 -25.01
CA LEU A 187 8.85 -7.77 -26.42
C LEU A 187 7.80 -8.72 -27.06
N ALA A 188 7.39 -9.76 -26.32
CA ALA A 188 6.34 -10.66 -26.79
C ALA A 188 4.97 -9.97 -26.86
N MET A 189 4.66 -9.09 -25.89
CA MET A 189 3.45 -8.27 -25.97
C MET A 189 3.48 -7.33 -27.19
N GLY A 190 4.61 -6.70 -27.46
CA GLY A 190 4.84 -5.90 -28.67
C GLY A 190 4.60 -6.67 -29.96
N ALA A 191 5.12 -7.89 -30.04
CA ALA A 191 4.97 -8.78 -31.20
C ALA A 191 3.51 -9.17 -31.51
N THR A 192 2.59 -9.01 -30.55
CA THR A 192 1.16 -9.25 -30.81
C THR A 192 0.49 -8.15 -31.64
N TRP A 193 1.06 -6.94 -31.68
CA TRP A 193 0.45 -5.73 -32.30
C TRP A 193 -0.94 -5.42 -31.75
N ASN A 194 -1.28 -5.96 -30.59
CA ASN A 194 -2.63 -5.90 -30.02
C ASN A 194 -2.67 -5.01 -28.78
N LYS A 195 -3.01 -3.73 -28.95
CA LYS A 195 -3.15 -2.75 -27.87
C LYS A 195 -4.15 -3.18 -26.80
N LYS A 196 -5.28 -3.77 -27.23
CA LYS A 196 -6.32 -4.18 -26.28
C LYS A 196 -5.85 -5.30 -25.36
N LEU A 197 -5.15 -6.29 -25.93
CA LEU A 197 -4.56 -7.37 -25.13
C LEU A 197 -3.54 -6.83 -24.11
N THR A 198 -2.69 -5.89 -24.54
CA THR A 198 -1.70 -5.27 -23.64
C THR A 198 -2.37 -4.46 -22.53
N GLU A 199 -3.43 -3.72 -22.85
CA GLU A 199 -4.25 -3.00 -21.84
C GLU A 199 -4.84 -3.98 -20.82
N ASP A 200 -5.41 -5.11 -21.27
CA ASP A 200 -6.00 -6.13 -20.40
C ASP A 200 -4.95 -6.81 -19.48
N VAL A 201 -3.76 -7.12 -20.03
CA VAL A 201 -2.63 -7.63 -19.25
C VAL A 201 -2.23 -6.61 -18.18
N ALA A 202 -2.08 -5.35 -18.56
CA ALA A 202 -1.70 -4.29 -17.62
C ALA A 202 -2.76 -4.07 -16.52
N MET A 203 -4.05 -4.22 -16.83
CA MET A 203 -5.12 -4.19 -15.84
C MET A 203 -5.01 -5.35 -14.86
N ALA A 204 -4.74 -6.56 -15.32
CA ALA A 204 -4.55 -7.73 -14.45
C ALA A 204 -3.32 -7.56 -13.54
N VAL A 205 -2.19 -7.10 -14.09
CA VAL A 205 -0.99 -6.75 -13.29
C VAL A 205 -1.31 -5.68 -12.27
N GLY A 206 -2.11 -4.68 -12.63
CA GLY A 206 -2.56 -3.63 -11.71
C GLY A 206 -3.40 -4.16 -10.56
N ASP A 207 -4.33 -5.08 -10.83
CA ASP A 207 -5.15 -5.70 -9.78
C ASP A 207 -4.29 -6.49 -8.78
N GLU A 208 -3.31 -7.25 -9.25
CA GLU A 208 -2.37 -7.99 -8.41
C GLU A 208 -1.46 -7.04 -7.60
N THR A 209 -1.01 -5.93 -8.22
CA THR A 209 -0.21 -4.91 -7.55
C THR A 209 -0.98 -4.23 -6.42
N LEU A 210 -2.26 -3.89 -6.65
CA LEU A 210 -3.14 -3.35 -5.59
C LEU A 210 -3.36 -4.35 -4.47
N ALA A 211 -3.61 -5.61 -4.82
CA ALA A 211 -3.80 -6.67 -3.83
C ALA A 211 -2.56 -6.86 -2.93
N ALA A 212 -1.36 -6.59 -3.48
CA ALA A 212 -0.10 -6.61 -2.74
C ALA A 212 0.16 -5.32 -1.93
N GLY A 213 -0.71 -4.29 -2.01
CA GLY A 213 -0.55 -3.02 -1.31
C GLY A 213 0.49 -2.09 -1.91
N THR A 214 0.93 -2.33 -3.15
CA THR A 214 1.89 -1.49 -3.87
C THR A 214 1.15 -0.49 -4.76
N MET A 215 1.71 0.71 -4.92
CA MET A 215 1.03 1.81 -5.60
C MET A 215 1.68 2.26 -6.90
N GLN A 216 2.94 1.92 -7.14
CA GLN A 216 3.68 2.38 -8.31
C GLN A 216 4.46 1.25 -8.97
N ALA A 217 4.38 1.16 -10.29
CA ALA A 217 5.28 0.31 -11.08
C ALA A 217 6.45 1.11 -11.64
N TRP A 218 7.67 0.55 -11.58
CA TRP A 218 8.83 1.02 -12.35
C TRP A 218 8.74 0.58 -13.80
N SER A 219 7.57 0.75 -14.39
CA SER A 219 7.18 0.26 -15.72
C SER A 219 6.24 1.25 -16.39
N PRO A 220 6.10 1.19 -17.70
CA PRO A 220 6.77 0.31 -18.68
C PRO A 220 8.14 0.83 -19.12
N VAL A 221 8.94 -0.06 -19.75
CA VAL A 221 10.16 0.32 -20.46
C VAL A 221 9.79 0.74 -21.88
N LEU A 222 10.05 2.00 -22.23
CA LEU A 222 9.70 2.62 -23.52
C LEU A 222 10.92 2.87 -24.42
N ASP A 223 12.08 2.36 -24.01
CA ASP A 223 13.28 2.39 -24.84
C ASP A 223 13.01 1.67 -26.17
N VAL A 224 13.60 2.17 -27.23
CA VAL A 224 13.50 1.55 -28.56
C VAL A 224 14.71 0.63 -28.75
N ALA A 225 14.48 -0.67 -28.97
CA ALA A 225 15.52 -1.69 -29.10
C ALA A 225 16.26 -1.57 -30.45
N GLN A 226 17.06 -0.54 -30.65
CA GLN A 226 17.79 -0.28 -31.91
C GLN A 226 18.99 -1.19 -32.12
N ASP A 227 19.58 -1.72 -31.05
CA ASP A 227 20.76 -2.58 -31.11
C ASP A 227 20.48 -3.90 -30.39
N ALA A 228 20.52 -5.01 -31.11
CA ALA A 228 20.27 -6.34 -30.55
C ALA A 228 21.30 -6.79 -29.50
N ARG A 229 22.43 -6.09 -29.38
CA ARG A 229 23.43 -6.34 -28.33
C ARG A 229 23.04 -5.72 -26.98
N TRP A 230 22.05 -4.84 -26.98
CA TRP A 230 21.54 -4.27 -25.72
C TRP A 230 20.90 -5.37 -24.86
N GLY A 231 21.41 -5.55 -23.63
CA GLY A 231 21.04 -6.64 -22.75
C GLY A 231 19.63 -6.58 -22.15
N ARG A 232 18.81 -5.58 -22.51
CA ARG A 232 17.45 -5.37 -22.00
C ARG A 232 16.39 -5.27 -23.11
N CYS A 233 16.68 -5.80 -24.28
CA CYS A 233 15.75 -5.77 -25.42
C CYS A 233 14.40 -6.41 -25.10
N GLU A 234 14.37 -7.46 -24.26
CA GLU A 234 13.13 -8.16 -23.88
C GLU A 234 12.21 -7.32 -23.00
N GLU A 235 12.73 -6.32 -22.31
CA GLU A 235 11.94 -5.45 -21.42
C GLU A 235 11.14 -4.38 -22.18
N THR A 236 11.47 -4.09 -23.44
CA THR A 236 10.78 -3.11 -24.28
C THR A 236 9.84 -3.76 -25.30
N PHE A 237 8.95 -2.98 -25.88
CA PHE A 237 7.94 -3.47 -26.81
C PHE A 237 8.44 -3.64 -28.26
N GLY A 238 9.71 -3.35 -28.55
CA GLY A 238 10.31 -3.58 -29.86
C GLY A 238 11.27 -2.50 -30.34
N GLU A 239 11.61 -2.56 -31.63
CA GLU A 239 12.58 -1.69 -32.30
C GLU A 239 11.93 -0.51 -33.08
N ASP A 240 10.61 -0.51 -33.20
CA ASP A 240 9.85 0.54 -33.88
C ASP A 240 9.26 1.53 -32.88
N PRO A 241 9.58 2.83 -32.96
CA PRO A 241 9.12 3.83 -32.01
C PRO A 241 7.59 4.03 -32.05
N VAL A 242 6.93 3.79 -33.19
CA VAL A 242 5.46 3.89 -33.27
C VAL A 242 4.83 2.72 -32.53
N LEU A 243 5.33 1.50 -32.73
CA LEU A 243 4.87 0.32 -32.00
C LEU A 243 5.06 0.48 -30.49
N VAL A 244 6.27 0.87 -30.05
CA VAL A 244 6.59 1.10 -28.64
C VAL A 244 5.66 2.14 -28.02
N SER A 245 5.41 3.25 -28.71
CA SER A 245 4.49 4.30 -28.25
C SER A 245 3.05 3.79 -28.11
N GLN A 246 2.55 3.03 -29.08
CA GLN A 246 1.17 2.56 -29.10
C GLN A 246 0.92 1.45 -28.05
N ILE A 247 1.81 0.49 -27.96
CA ILE A 247 1.69 -0.63 -27.02
C ILE A 247 2.01 -0.17 -25.59
N GLY A 248 3.06 0.63 -25.42
CA GLY A 248 3.40 1.19 -24.12
C GLY A 248 2.32 2.14 -23.57
N GLY A 249 1.71 2.95 -24.43
CA GLY A 249 0.58 3.79 -24.07
C GLY A 249 -0.64 2.97 -23.63
N ALA A 250 -0.91 1.83 -24.28
CA ALA A 250 -1.97 0.90 -23.89
C ALA A 250 -1.67 0.26 -22.51
N TRP A 251 -0.43 -0.12 -22.27
CA TRP A 251 0.00 -0.65 -20.98
C TRP A 251 -0.20 0.37 -19.86
N ILE A 252 0.26 1.62 -20.07
CA ILE A 252 0.09 2.72 -19.10
C ILE A 252 -1.39 2.93 -18.78
N LYS A 253 -2.22 3.01 -19.81
CA LYS A 253 -3.66 3.22 -19.65
C LYS A 253 -4.32 2.09 -18.84
N GLY A 254 -4.01 0.83 -19.14
CA GLY A 254 -4.52 -0.32 -18.42
C GLY A 254 -4.13 -0.29 -16.94
N TYR A 255 -2.86 -0.07 -16.65
CA TYR A 255 -2.36 -0.03 -15.27
C TYR A 255 -2.93 1.17 -14.48
N GLN A 256 -2.95 2.36 -15.08
CA GLN A 256 -3.48 3.57 -14.44
C GLN A 256 -5.00 3.51 -14.25
N SER A 257 -5.74 2.73 -15.02
CA SER A 257 -7.17 2.52 -14.81
C SER A 257 -7.50 1.92 -13.45
N LYS A 258 -6.52 1.32 -12.78
CA LYS A 258 -6.61 0.78 -11.42
C LYS A 258 -6.26 1.80 -10.34
N GLY A 259 -6.01 3.06 -10.68
CA GLY A 259 -5.60 4.11 -9.73
C GLY A 259 -4.14 4.03 -9.29
N LEU A 260 -3.30 3.34 -10.05
CA LEU A 260 -1.87 3.13 -9.77
C LEU A 260 -1.00 4.09 -10.57
N PHE A 261 0.22 4.33 -10.07
CA PHE A 261 1.22 5.13 -10.76
C PHE A 261 2.09 4.27 -11.68
N THR A 262 2.43 4.83 -12.84
CA THR A 262 3.41 4.26 -13.77
C THR A 262 4.69 5.10 -13.78
N THR A 263 5.80 4.47 -14.10
CA THR A 263 7.09 5.15 -14.32
C THR A 263 7.61 4.75 -15.70
N PRO A 264 7.12 5.41 -16.76
CA PRO A 264 7.69 5.20 -18.10
C PRO A 264 9.17 5.52 -18.09
N LYS A 265 10.02 4.57 -18.53
CA LYS A 265 11.47 4.65 -18.44
C LYS A 265 12.15 4.17 -19.72
N HIS A 266 13.36 4.56 -20.03
CA HIS A 266 14.24 5.41 -19.23
C HIS A 266 14.41 6.73 -19.98
N PHE A 267 14.11 7.84 -19.33
CA PHE A 267 14.28 9.15 -19.93
C PHE A 267 15.77 9.53 -19.91
N GLY A 268 16.30 9.93 -21.07
CA GLY A 268 17.71 10.25 -21.26
C GLY A 268 18.56 9.04 -21.56
#